data_5fbd13ace2855de0805c63e2e6785786
#
_entry.id   5fbd13ace2855de0805c63e2e6785786
#
_cell.length_a   1.000
_cell.length_b   1.000
_cell.length_c   1.000
_cell.angle_alpha   90.00
_cell.angle_beta   90.00
_cell.angle_gamma   90.00
#
_symmetry.space_group_name_H-M   'P 1'
#
loop_
_entity.id
_entity.type
_entity.pdbx_description
1 polymer ?
#
loop_
_entity_poly.entity_id
_entity_poly.type
_entity_poly.pdbx_seq_one_letter_code
_entity_poly.pdbx_strand_id
1 'polypeptide(L)'
;MLNKINIPENLDLKYISVNNNLYFTLNNFHFCKVPSFLFFSIKEKSVEFFYSNDNFKKDFIKFKITFSKWLKKFNTLYVRKVLLKGLGLKVNFSLDSKCLELKLGFSHLIKIVIPTDKIKIKLIKNTISVSGFNLVTVGNFLYRIRSLKMPNVYKGKGIWYKSETRVLKAIKKT
;
A
#
# COMPACT_ATOMS: atom_id res chain seq x y z
N MET A 1 25.51 22.27 10.92
CA MET A 1 24.92 22.12 9.57
C MET A 1 23.43 21.96 9.69
N LEU A 2 22.65 22.83 9.10
CA LEU A 2 21.19 22.75 9.03
C LEU A 2 20.80 21.58 8.13
N ASN A 3 20.28 20.52 8.72
CA ASN A 3 19.82 19.34 7.98
C ASN A 3 18.31 19.43 7.76
N LYS A 4 17.93 20.21 6.77
CA LYS A 4 16.55 20.42 6.36
C LYS A 4 16.06 19.25 5.50
N ILE A 5 14.86 18.75 5.80
CA ILE A 5 14.14 17.76 5.00
C ILE A 5 12.79 18.35 4.62
N ASN A 6 12.51 18.47 3.34
CA ASN A 6 11.23 18.98 2.86
C ASN A 6 10.14 17.93 3.03
N ILE A 7 8.99 18.37 3.51
CA ILE A 7 7.77 17.55 3.64
C ILE A 7 6.97 17.74 2.35
N PRO A 8 6.54 16.65 1.70
CA PRO A 8 5.63 16.73 0.56
C PRO A 8 4.29 17.38 0.97
N GLU A 9 3.73 18.22 0.13
CA GLU A 9 2.50 18.99 0.40
C GLU A 9 1.27 18.12 0.74
N ASN A 10 1.27 16.87 0.29
CA ASN A 10 0.17 15.92 0.50
C ASN A 10 0.25 15.19 1.85
N LEU A 11 1.24 15.48 2.69
CA LEU A 11 1.48 14.79 3.95
C LEU A 11 1.37 15.76 5.13
N ASP A 12 0.47 15.43 6.05
CA ASP A 12 0.34 16.12 7.34
C ASP A 12 1.25 15.43 8.36
N LEU A 13 2.38 16.07 8.66
CA LEU A 13 3.37 15.57 9.62
C LEU A 13 3.12 16.20 10.97
N LYS A 14 2.82 15.38 11.96
CA LYS A 14 2.71 15.76 13.36
C LYS A 14 3.69 14.96 14.20
N TYR A 15 3.88 15.34 15.45
CA TYR A 15 4.63 14.56 16.41
C TYR A 15 3.79 14.27 17.65
N ILE A 16 4.02 13.14 18.25
CA ILE A 16 3.40 12.72 19.51
C ILE A 16 4.47 12.14 20.45
N SER A 17 4.25 12.28 21.74
CA SER A 17 5.06 11.62 22.75
C SER A 17 4.28 10.46 23.36
N VAL A 18 4.87 9.29 23.41
CA VAL A 18 4.29 8.09 24.05
C VAL A 18 5.39 7.39 24.83
N ASN A 19 5.17 7.15 26.11
CA ASN A 19 6.12 6.46 27.01
C ASN A 19 7.56 7.02 26.90
N ASN A 20 7.73 8.33 27.04
CA ASN A 20 8.99 9.06 26.92
C ASN A 20 9.71 8.94 25.57
N ASN A 21 9.04 8.40 24.54
CA ASN A 21 9.56 8.36 23.20
C ASN A 21 8.79 9.34 22.30
N LEU A 22 9.52 10.05 21.43
CA LEU A 22 8.93 10.90 20.41
C LEU A 22 8.74 10.12 19.11
N TYR A 23 7.60 10.34 18.48
CA TYR A 23 7.28 9.73 17.21
C TYR A 23 6.76 10.80 16.24
N PHE A 24 7.23 10.74 15.00
CA PHE A 24 6.57 11.44 13.90
C PHE A 24 5.39 10.62 13.40
N THR A 25 4.26 11.28 13.19
CA THR A 25 3.05 10.67 12.63
C THR A 25 2.72 11.29 11.29
N LEU A 26 2.30 10.47 10.34
CA LEU A 26 1.77 10.90 9.05
C LEU A 26 0.31 10.51 8.98
N ASN A 27 -0.56 11.50 8.74
CA ASN A 27 -2.00 11.30 8.61
C ASN A 27 -2.60 10.48 9.78
N ASN A 28 -2.06 10.63 10.99
CA ASN A 28 -2.44 9.98 12.26
C ASN A 28 -2.29 8.44 12.31
N PHE A 29 -1.74 7.77 11.30
CA PHE A 29 -1.71 6.30 11.22
C PHE A 29 -0.32 5.68 11.07
N HIS A 30 0.68 6.47 10.78
CA HIS A 30 2.02 5.95 10.51
C HIS A 30 3.03 6.59 11.43
N PHE A 31 3.78 5.77 12.16
CA PHE A 31 4.69 6.21 13.19
C PHE A 31 6.15 5.99 12.78
N CYS A 32 7.00 6.97 13.04
CA CYS A 32 8.45 6.87 12.93
C CYS A 32 9.06 7.34 14.25
N LYS A 33 9.76 6.46 14.94
CA LYS A 33 10.42 6.78 16.22
C LYS A 33 11.55 7.77 15.97
N VAL A 34 11.59 8.83 16.78
CA VAL A 34 12.68 9.82 16.81
C VAL A 34 13.72 9.36 17.83
N PRO A 35 15.00 9.25 17.46
CA PRO A 35 16.06 8.95 18.42
C PRO A 35 16.21 10.07 19.46
N SER A 36 16.54 9.71 20.68
CA SER A 36 16.64 10.64 21.82
C SER A 36 17.74 11.71 21.69
N PHE A 37 18.76 11.44 20.87
CA PHE A 37 19.86 12.39 20.62
C PHE A 37 19.51 13.47 19.59
N LEU A 38 18.32 13.42 18.99
CA LEU A 38 17.90 14.37 17.96
C LEU A 38 16.92 15.41 18.53
N PHE A 39 17.21 16.64 18.24
CA PHE A 39 16.27 17.75 18.37
C PHE A 39 15.72 18.11 16.99
N PHE A 40 14.49 18.58 16.93
CA PHE A 40 13.88 18.96 15.67
C PHE A 40 12.97 20.18 15.84
N SER A 41 12.83 20.95 14.77
CA SER A 41 11.81 21.97 14.62
C SER A 41 11.00 21.71 13.36
N ILE A 42 9.68 21.76 13.48
CA ILE A 42 8.76 21.58 12.36
C ILE A 42 8.36 22.96 11.85
N LYS A 43 8.63 23.22 10.58
CA LYS A 43 8.13 24.35 9.82
C LYS A 43 7.05 23.86 8.87
N GLU A 44 6.20 24.75 8.35
CA GLU A 44 5.05 24.39 7.50
C GLU A 44 5.33 23.35 6.40
N LYS A 45 6.51 23.43 5.75
CA LYS A 45 6.88 22.53 4.64
C LYS A 45 8.22 21.80 4.83
N SER A 46 8.76 21.83 6.05
CA SER A 46 10.05 21.19 6.31
C SER A 46 10.29 20.89 7.76
N VAL A 47 11.09 19.85 8.01
CA VAL A 47 11.63 19.53 9.33
C VAL A 47 13.12 19.80 9.33
N GLU A 48 13.57 20.53 10.31
CA GLU A 48 14.97 20.81 10.58
C GLU A 48 15.40 19.95 11.75
N PHE A 49 16.52 19.24 11.59
CA PHE A 49 17.08 18.37 12.63
C PHE A 49 18.39 18.92 13.14
N PHE A 50 18.59 18.80 14.45
CA PHE A 50 19.79 19.19 15.16
C PHE A 50 20.26 18.00 16.00
N TYR A 51 21.56 17.86 16.17
CA TYR A 51 22.15 16.87 17.07
C TYR A 51 23.14 17.55 18.01
N SER A 52 23.26 17.05 19.24
CA SER A 52 24.03 17.70 20.30
C SER A 52 25.54 17.58 20.15
N ASN A 53 26.02 16.43 19.63
CA ASN A 53 27.47 16.13 19.55
C ASN A 53 27.83 15.51 18.21
N ASP A 54 29.03 15.77 17.72
CA ASP A 54 29.55 15.22 16.45
C ASP A 54 29.67 13.69 16.44
N ASN A 55 29.76 13.05 17.59
CA ASN A 55 29.75 11.58 17.72
C ASN A 55 28.48 10.93 17.12
N PHE A 56 27.36 11.64 17.15
CA PHE A 56 26.08 11.17 16.61
C PHE A 56 25.89 11.41 15.10
N LYS A 57 26.89 11.99 14.43
CA LYS A 57 26.81 12.32 13.00
C LYS A 57 26.50 11.12 12.12
N LYS A 58 27.10 9.95 12.39
CA LYS A 58 26.86 8.71 11.64
C LYS A 58 25.42 8.20 11.84
N ASP A 59 24.93 8.22 13.06
CA ASP A 59 23.57 7.75 13.37
C ASP A 59 22.51 8.74 12.87
N PHE A 60 22.82 10.03 12.88
CA PHE A 60 22.01 11.04 12.26
C PHE A 60 21.85 10.82 10.73
N ILE A 61 22.94 10.50 10.02
CA ILE A 61 22.89 10.19 8.58
C ILE A 61 22.00 8.96 8.33
N LYS A 62 22.14 7.90 9.11
CA LYS A 62 21.27 6.71 9.02
C LYS A 62 19.80 7.07 9.24
N PHE A 63 19.51 7.86 10.29
CA PHE A 63 18.16 8.32 10.56
C PHE A 63 17.61 9.16 9.41
N LYS A 64 18.38 10.13 8.89
CA LYS A 64 18.00 10.98 7.76
C LYS A 64 17.60 10.15 6.53
N ILE A 65 18.39 9.13 6.19
CA ILE A 65 18.08 8.23 5.08
C ILE A 65 16.79 7.45 5.34
N THR A 66 16.65 6.89 6.55
CA THR A 66 15.48 6.12 6.94
C THR A 66 14.21 6.98 6.93
N PHE A 67 14.29 8.18 7.50
CA PHE A 67 13.19 9.14 7.55
C PHE A 67 12.79 9.61 6.14
N SER A 68 13.77 9.91 5.28
CA SER A 68 13.48 10.28 3.88
C SER A 68 12.82 9.15 3.09
N LYS A 69 13.25 7.89 3.30
CA LYS A 69 12.61 6.71 2.71
C LYS A 69 11.18 6.53 3.25
N TRP A 70 10.98 6.77 4.55
CA TRP A 70 9.68 6.69 5.20
C TRP A 70 8.72 7.74 4.63
N LEU A 71 9.13 9.00 4.47
CA LEU A 71 8.33 10.05 3.83
C LEU A 71 7.98 9.70 2.37
N LYS A 72 8.95 9.26 1.58
CA LYS A 72 8.73 8.86 0.18
C LYS A 72 7.72 7.73 0.06
N LYS A 73 7.77 6.75 0.96
CA LYS A 73 6.84 5.62 0.98
C LYS A 73 5.37 6.05 1.06
N PHE A 74 5.06 7.12 1.79
CA PHE A 74 3.69 7.61 1.97
C PHE A 74 3.30 8.71 0.98
N ASN A 75 4.27 9.29 0.27
CA ASN A 75 4.00 10.22 -0.81
C ASN A 75 3.61 9.50 -2.11
N THR A 76 4.01 8.23 -2.29
CA THR A 76 3.70 7.47 -3.50
C THR A 76 2.46 6.61 -3.33
N LEU A 77 1.44 6.87 -4.16
CA LEU A 77 0.25 6.03 -4.23
C LEU A 77 0.49 4.85 -5.17
N TYR A 78 0.59 3.66 -4.59
CA TYR A 78 0.73 2.44 -5.39
C TYR A 78 -0.62 1.98 -5.91
N VAL A 79 -0.73 1.84 -7.22
CA VAL A 79 -1.94 1.35 -7.89
C VAL A 79 -1.63 0.05 -8.59
N ARG A 80 -2.35 -1.01 -8.26
CA ARG A 80 -2.29 -2.30 -8.97
C ARG A 80 -3.68 -2.74 -9.39
N LYS A 81 -3.74 -3.47 -10.50
CA LYS A 81 -5.00 -3.87 -11.11
C LYS A 81 -5.03 -5.37 -11.35
N VAL A 82 -6.18 -5.99 -11.10
CA VAL A 82 -6.48 -7.36 -11.49
C VAL A 82 -7.69 -7.41 -12.40
N LEU A 83 -7.69 -8.36 -13.34
CA LEU A 83 -8.71 -8.57 -14.36
C LEU A 83 -9.38 -9.92 -14.09
N LEU A 84 -10.71 -9.93 -14.08
CA LEU A 84 -11.49 -11.16 -14.09
C LEU A 84 -11.77 -11.56 -15.53
N LYS A 85 -11.12 -12.63 -16.00
CA LYS A 85 -11.32 -13.17 -17.37
C LYS A 85 -12.18 -14.43 -17.29
N GLY A 86 -13.31 -14.43 -17.96
CA GLY A 86 -14.21 -15.58 -18.08
C GLY A 86 -15.69 -15.21 -18.02
N LEU A 87 -16.52 -16.00 -18.70
CA LEU A 87 -17.97 -15.83 -18.68
C LEU A 87 -18.50 -16.08 -17.26
N GLY A 88 -19.41 -15.22 -16.80
CA GLY A 88 -20.05 -15.34 -15.50
C GLY A 88 -19.20 -14.88 -14.29
N LEU A 89 -17.93 -14.45 -14.49
CA LEU A 89 -17.16 -13.85 -13.43
C LEU A 89 -17.55 -12.37 -13.27
N LYS A 90 -18.04 -12.00 -12.09
CA LYS A 90 -18.46 -10.64 -11.77
C LYS A 90 -17.92 -10.22 -10.40
N VAL A 91 -17.75 -8.92 -10.23
CA VAL A 91 -17.36 -8.32 -8.95
C VAL A 91 -18.23 -7.09 -8.68
N ASN A 92 -18.77 -7.01 -7.48
CA ASN A 92 -19.57 -5.88 -7.02
C ASN A 92 -19.11 -5.46 -5.62
N PHE A 93 -19.44 -4.26 -5.20
CA PHE A 93 -19.40 -3.88 -3.80
C PHE A 93 -20.64 -4.43 -3.09
N SER A 94 -20.48 -4.83 -1.83
CA SER A 94 -21.63 -5.06 -0.95
C SER A 94 -22.39 -3.74 -0.72
N LEU A 95 -23.65 -3.85 -0.29
CA LEU A 95 -24.49 -2.69 0.03
C LEU A 95 -23.78 -1.70 0.99
N ASP A 96 -23.05 -2.21 1.97
CA ASP A 96 -22.32 -1.41 2.96
C ASP A 96 -20.95 -0.89 2.44
N SER A 97 -20.58 -1.20 1.18
CA SER A 97 -19.27 -0.85 0.55
C SER A 97 -18.02 -1.29 1.32
N LYS A 98 -18.19 -2.08 2.40
CA LYS A 98 -17.08 -2.59 3.22
C LYS A 98 -16.54 -3.94 2.75
N CYS A 99 -17.28 -4.63 1.89
CA CYS A 99 -16.90 -5.93 1.35
C CYS A 99 -16.96 -5.94 -0.18
N LEU A 100 -16.08 -6.73 -0.79
CA LEU A 100 -16.18 -7.11 -2.19
C LEU A 100 -16.94 -8.43 -2.31
N GLU A 101 -17.96 -8.47 -3.14
CA GLU A 101 -18.70 -9.66 -3.51
C GLU A 101 -18.20 -10.15 -4.88
N LEU A 102 -17.70 -11.38 -4.89
CA LEU A 102 -17.10 -12.00 -6.06
C LEU A 102 -17.94 -13.20 -6.48
N LYS A 103 -18.52 -13.13 -7.69
CA LYS A 103 -19.13 -14.29 -8.36
C LYS A 103 -18.07 -14.94 -9.23
N LEU A 104 -17.51 -16.06 -8.79
CA LEU A 104 -16.38 -16.72 -9.46
C LEU A 104 -16.75 -18.07 -10.07
N GLY A 105 -18.04 -18.38 -10.19
CA GLY A 105 -18.53 -19.68 -10.71
C GLY A 105 -18.54 -20.78 -9.65
N PHE A 106 -18.53 -20.42 -8.38
CA PHE A 106 -18.87 -21.28 -7.25
C PHE A 106 -20.38 -21.21 -6.97
N SER A 107 -20.90 -22.16 -6.21
CA SER A 107 -22.33 -22.20 -5.80
C SER A 107 -22.74 -21.01 -4.94
N HIS A 108 -21.79 -20.39 -4.25
CA HIS A 108 -22.00 -19.25 -3.35
C HIS A 108 -21.17 -18.03 -3.78
N LEU A 109 -21.59 -16.84 -3.33
CA LEU A 109 -20.83 -15.60 -3.49
C LEU A 109 -19.72 -15.55 -2.44
N ILE A 110 -18.52 -15.21 -2.87
CA ILE A 110 -17.39 -15.02 -1.97
C ILE A 110 -17.34 -13.55 -1.55
N LYS A 111 -17.35 -13.31 -0.24
CA LYS A 111 -17.23 -11.96 0.34
C LYS A 111 -15.83 -11.75 0.90
N ILE A 112 -15.19 -10.64 0.56
CA ILE A 112 -13.87 -10.24 1.07
C ILE A 112 -14.02 -8.88 1.73
N VAL A 113 -13.65 -8.79 3.01
CA VAL A 113 -13.61 -7.54 3.76
C VAL A 113 -12.50 -6.66 3.22
N ILE A 114 -12.81 -5.39 3.00
CA ILE A 114 -11.89 -4.36 2.52
C ILE A 114 -11.29 -3.64 3.72
N PRO A 115 -9.98 -3.61 3.91
CA PRO A 115 -9.35 -2.75 4.92
C PRO A 115 -9.35 -1.28 4.45
N THR A 116 -10.50 -0.62 4.59
CA THR A 116 -10.77 0.73 4.08
C THR A 116 -9.78 1.78 4.57
N ASP A 117 -9.22 1.59 5.78
CA ASP A 117 -8.22 2.49 6.37
C ASP A 117 -6.88 2.49 5.62
N LYS A 118 -6.57 1.40 4.90
CA LYS A 118 -5.24 1.18 4.29
C LYS A 118 -5.26 1.19 2.77
N ILE A 119 -6.42 0.89 2.16
CA ILE A 119 -6.54 0.76 0.70
C ILE A 119 -7.85 1.37 0.20
N LYS A 120 -7.81 1.89 -1.01
CA LYS A 120 -8.98 2.33 -1.77
C LYS A 120 -9.16 1.42 -2.97
N ILE A 121 -10.40 1.05 -3.27
CA ILE A 121 -10.74 0.17 -4.38
C ILE A 121 -11.64 0.90 -5.36
N LYS A 122 -11.35 0.75 -6.66
CA LYS A 122 -12.21 1.19 -7.76
C LYS A 122 -12.53 -0.02 -8.64
N LEU A 123 -13.80 -0.22 -8.94
CA LEU A 123 -14.27 -1.25 -9.86
C LEU A 123 -14.56 -0.61 -11.22
N ILE A 124 -14.03 -1.20 -12.27
CA ILE A 124 -14.29 -0.78 -13.67
C ILE A 124 -14.62 -2.04 -14.44
N LYS A 125 -15.90 -2.29 -14.67
CA LYS A 125 -16.38 -3.54 -15.27
C LYS A 125 -15.80 -4.76 -14.51
N ASN A 126 -15.02 -5.57 -15.21
CA ASN A 126 -14.37 -6.78 -14.63
C ASN A 126 -12.94 -6.51 -14.12
N THR A 127 -12.57 -5.25 -13.89
CA THR A 127 -11.25 -4.85 -13.40
C THR A 127 -11.37 -4.31 -11.99
N ILE A 128 -10.59 -4.88 -11.06
CA ILE A 128 -10.44 -4.37 -9.70
C ILE A 128 -9.14 -3.57 -9.66
N SER A 129 -9.24 -2.27 -9.42
CA SER A 129 -8.11 -1.38 -9.20
C SER A 129 -7.97 -1.10 -7.71
N VAL A 130 -6.85 -1.50 -7.13
CA VAL A 130 -6.54 -1.29 -5.71
C VAL A 130 -5.42 -0.28 -5.60
N SER A 131 -5.63 0.73 -4.78
CA SER A 131 -4.66 1.80 -4.50
C SER A 131 -4.41 1.94 -3.00
N GLY A 132 -3.18 2.24 -2.63
CA GLY A 132 -2.78 2.44 -1.24
C GLY A 132 -1.33 2.93 -1.12
N PHE A 133 -0.98 3.46 0.03
CA PHE A 133 0.38 3.97 0.29
C PHE A 133 1.37 2.87 0.65
N ASN A 134 0.90 1.69 1.04
CA ASN A 134 1.77 0.56 1.37
C ASN A 134 1.68 -0.52 0.28
N LEU A 135 2.77 -0.69 -0.46
CA LEU A 135 2.90 -1.68 -1.54
C LEU A 135 2.61 -3.11 -1.06
N VAL A 136 3.07 -3.46 0.15
CA VAL A 136 2.88 -4.80 0.73
C VAL A 136 1.40 -5.06 1.00
N THR A 137 0.70 -4.09 1.59
CA THR A 137 -0.75 -4.22 1.88
C THR A 137 -1.56 -4.35 0.59
N VAL A 138 -1.25 -3.52 -0.42
CA VAL A 138 -1.89 -3.59 -1.75
C VAL A 138 -1.60 -4.95 -2.40
N GLY A 139 -0.34 -5.41 -2.33
CA GLY A 139 0.08 -6.69 -2.90
C GLY A 139 -0.62 -7.89 -2.24
N ASN A 140 -0.63 -7.94 -0.92
CA ASN A 140 -1.25 -9.03 -0.15
C ASN A 140 -2.77 -9.10 -0.39
N PHE A 141 -3.44 -7.94 -0.45
CA PHE A 141 -4.86 -7.91 -0.75
C PHE A 141 -5.18 -8.44 -2.15
N LEU A 142 -4.41 -8.04 -3.16
CA LEU A 142 -4.58 -8.56 -4.53
C LEU A 142 -4.20 -10.02 -4.67
N TYR A 143 -3.18 -10.48 -3.96
CA TYR A 143 -2.83 -11.90 -3.90
C TYR A 143 -3.99 -12.73 -3.31
N ARG A 144 -4.59 -12.26 -2.22
CA ARG A 144 -5.76 -12.91 -1.61
C ARG A 144 -6.93 -13.02 -2.61
N ILE A 145 -7.21 -11.96 -3.38
CA ILE A 145 -8.25 -12.02 -4.43
C ILE A 145 -7.86 -13.04 -5.51
N ARG A 146 -6.62 -13.02 -5.97
CA ARG A 146 -6.16 -13.90 -7.04
C ARG A 146 -6.17 -15.38 -6.64
N SER A 147 -5.82 -15.70 -5.39
CA SER A 147 -5.78 -17.08 -4.89
C SER A 147 -7.16 -17.76 -4.91
N LEU A 148 -8.26 -16.98 -4.88
CA LEU A 148 -9.62 -17.54 -4.96
C LEU A 148 -9.90 -18.25 -6.28
N LYS A 149 -9.36 -17.75 -7.38
CA LYS A 149 -9.50 -18.37 -8.70
C LYS A 149 -8.30 -18.07 -9.57
N MET A 150 -7.28 -18.91 -9.44
CA MET A 150 -6.08 -18.78 -10.26
C MET A 150 -6.38 -18.97 -11.76
N PRO A 151 -5.61 -18.31 -12.64
CA PRO A 151 -5.79 -18.46 -14.08
C PRO A 151 -5.56 -19.91 -14.54
N ASN A 152 -6.50 -20.44 -15.31
CA ASN A 152 -6.35 -21.73 -15.96
C ASN A 152 -5.34 -21.61 -17.10
N VAL A 153 -4.33 -22.51 -17.14
CA VAL A 153 -3.25 -22.47 -18.13
C VAL A 153 -3.70 -22.83 -19.56
N TYR A 154 -4.82 -23.53 -19.72
CA TYR A 154 -5.36 -23.93 -21.03
C TYR A 154 -6.40 -22.96 -21.58
N LYS A 155 -7.40 -22.61 -20.74
CA LYS A 155 -8.55 -21.77 -21.15
C LYS A 155 -8.36 -20.29 -20.82
N GLY A 156 -7.36 -19.91 -20.03
CA GLY A 156 -7.11 -18.54 -19.62
C GLY A 156 -8.17 -17.91 -18.73
N LYS A 157 -9.18 -18.67 -18.26
CA LYS A 157 -10.21 -18.19 -17.35
C LYS A 157 -9.67 -18.08 -15.94
N GLY A 158 -10.02 -17.01 -15.20
CA GLY A 158 -9.57 -16.78 -13.83
C GLY A 158 -9.21 -15.32 -13.58
N ILE A 159 -8.53 -15.06 -12.47
CA ILE A 159 -8.13 -13.73 -12.03
C ILE A 159 -6.67 -13.49 -12.39
N TRP A 160 -6.41 -12.49 -13.23
CA TRP A 160 -5.09 -12.14 -13.76
C TRP A 160 -4.61 -10.81 -13.18
N TYR A 161 -3.31 -10.67 -12.93
CA TYR A 161 -2.76 -9.32 -12.81
C TYR A 161 -2.77 -8.64 -14.17
N LYS A 162 -3.04 -7.34 -14.21
CA LYS A 162 -3.06 -6.60 -15.48
C LYS A 162 -1.71 -6.63 -16.21
N SER A 163 -0.62 -6.67 -15.46
CA SER A 163 0.76 -6.74 -15.98
C SER A 163 1.22 -8.16 -16.31
N GLU A 164 0.40 -9.18 -16.08
CA GLU A 164 0.80 -10.57 -16.26
C GLU A 164 0.52 -11.02 -17.69
N THR A 165 1.54 -11.50 -18.38
CA THR A 165 1.45 -12.14 -19.69
C THR A 165 1.83 -13.61 -19.51
N ARG A 166 0.97 -14.52 -19.95
CA ARG A 166 1.24 -15.96 -19.99
C ARG A 166 0.84 -16.54 -21.32
N VAL A 167 1.70 -17.38 -21.86
CA VAL A 167 1.38 -18.22 -23.01
C VAL A 167 0.46 -19.34 -22.54
N LEU A 168 -0.67 -19.52 -23.19
CA LEU A 168 -1.60 -20.62 -22.91
C LEU A 168 -1.03 -21.91 -23.53
N LYS A 169 -1.16 -23.02 -22.81
CA LYS A 169 -0.78 -24.32 -23.31
C LYS A 169 -1.79 -24.80 -24.37
N ALA A 170 -1.29 -25.33 -25.47
CA ALA A 170 -2.13 -25.99 -26.46
C ALA A 170 -2.68 -27.29 -25.90
N ILE A 171 -3.96 -27.59 -26.18
CA ILE A 171 -4.58 -28.87 -25.88
C ILE A 171 -4.18 -29.81 -27.00
N LYS A 172 -3.42 -30.88 -26.71
CA LYS A 172 -3.24 -31.96 -27.69
C LYS A 172 -4.60 -32.58 -27.95
N LYS A 173 -5.07 -32.50 -29.18
CA LYS A 173 -6.20 -33.32 -29.63
C LYS A 173 -5.64 -34.74 -29.82
N THR A 174 -6.10 -35.66 -29.04
CA THR A 174 -6.00 -37.13 -29.33
C THR A 174 -6.98 -37.47 -30.41
#